data_9c074fc1927033fbba04e24282b6205f
#
_entry.id   9c074fc1927033fbba04e24282b6205f
#
_cell.length_a   1.000
_cell.length_b   1.000
_cell.length_c   1.000
_cell.angle_alpha   90.00
_cell.angle_beta   90.00
_cell.angle_gamma   90.00
#
_symmetry.space_group_name_H-M   'P 1'
#
loop_
_entity.id
_entity.type
_entity.pdbx_description
1 polymer ?
#
loop_
_entity_poly.entity_id
_entity_poly.type
_entity_poly.pdbx_seq_one_letter_code
_entity_poly.pdbx_strand_id
1 'polypeptide(L)'
;MITNEHIEQFIEQAHRYGDAKLMLCSSGNLSWRIGEEALISGTGSWVPTLGKEKVSICHIANGTPTNGVKPSMESTFHLGILRERPDVNVVLH
;
A
#
# COMPACT_ATOMS: atom_id res chain seq x y z
N MET A 1 -14.60 -1.07 -5.39
CA MET A 1 -14.64 -0.62 -3.99
C MET A 1 -13.77 -1.51 -3.10
N ILE A 2 -12.99 -0.91 -2.23
CA ILE A 2 -12.11 -1.65 -1.32
C ILE A 2 -12.93 -2.19 -0.15
N THR A 3 -12.79 -3.48 0.13
CA THR A 3 -13.50 -4.18 1.21
C THR A 3 -12.51 -4.60 2.29
N ASN A 4 -13.05 -5.06 3.43
CA ASN A 4 -12.20 -5.63 4.50
C ASN A 4 -11.39 -6.82 4.01
N GLU A 5 -11.96 -7.61 3.10
CA GLU A 5 -11.26 -8.73 2.50
C GLU A 5 -10.03 -8.27 1.70
N HIS A 6 -10.15 -7.17 0.96
CA HIS A 6 -9.00 -6.57 0.27
C HIS A 6 -7.92 -6.16 1.25
N ILE A 7 -8.32 -5.54 2.37
CA ILE A 7 -7.36 -5.11 3.39
C ILE A 7 -6.64 -6.31 3.99
N GLU A 8 -7.37 -7.38 4.29
CA GLU A 8 -6.77 -8.60 4.83
C GLU A 8 -5.81 -9.26 3.84
N GLN A 9 -6.16 -9.29 2.56
CA GLN A 9 -5.28 -9.82 1.52
C GLN A 9 -4.03 -8.98 1.38
N PHE A 10 -4.17 -7.66 1.46
CA PHE A 10 -3.03 -6.74 1.39
C PHE A 10 -2.06 -7.01 2.54
N ILE A 11 -2.58 -7.15 3.75
CA ILE A 11 -1.77 -7.43 4.95
C ILE A 11 -1.07 -8.80 4.81
N GLU A 12 -1.77 -9.80 4.31
CA GLU A 12 -1.18 -11.12 4.10
C GLU A 12 -0.02 -11.06 3.12
N GLN A 13 -0.19 -10.35 2.00
CA GLN A 13 0.89 -10.20 1.03
C GLN A 13 2.07 -9.41 1.61
N ALA A 14 1.79 -8.39 2.42
CA ALA A 14 2.84 -7.63 3.08
C ALA A 14 3.70 -8.54 3.97
N HIS A 15 3.04 -9.40 4.74
CA HIS A 15 3.76 -10.35 5.59
C HIS A 15 4.58 -11.34 4.78
N ARG A 16 4.04 -11.82 3.66
CA ARG A 16 4.75 -12.74 2.76
C ARG A 16 6.01 -12.12 2.17
N TYR A 17 5.92 -10.87 1.73
CA TYR A 17 7.09 -10.19 1.18
C TYR A 17 8.16 -9.98 2.25
N GLY A 18 7.74 -9.69 3.48
CA GLY A 18 8.66 -9.60 4.61
C GLY A 18 9.33 -10.92 4.92
N ASP A 19 8.54 -11.99 4.97
CA ASP A 19 9.04 -13.34 5.27
C ASP A 19 9.99 -13.83 4.17
N ALA A 20 9.75 -13.46 2.93
CA ALA A 20 10.62 -13.79 1.81
C ALA A 20 11.90 -12.96 1.78
N LYS A 21 12.05 -12.03 2.72
CA LYS A 21 13.22 -11.14 2.85
C LYS A 21 13.43 -10.28 1.62
N LEU A 22 12.35 -9.92 0.95
CA LEU A 22 12.38 -8.99 -0.18
C LEU A 22 12.54 -7.55 0.27
N MET A 23 12.38 -7.30 1.57
CA MET A 23 12.56 -6.00 2.18
C MET A 23 13.50 -6.11 3.37
N LEU A 24 14.38 -5.12 3.51
CA LEU A 24 15.31 -5.05 4.64
C LEU A 24 14.83 -3.97 5.61
N CYS A 25 14.73 -4.34 6.88
CA CYS A 25 14.33 -3.42 7.95
C CYS A 25 12.95 -2.81 7.69
N SER A 26 12.78 -1.53 8.04
CA SER A 26 11.51 -0.82 7.94
C SER A 26 11.41 0.04 6.68
N SER A 27 12.30 -0.16 5.72
CA SER A 27 12.40 0.72 4.55
C SER A 27 11.47 0.36 3.39
N GLY A 28 10.77 -0.76 3.47
CA GLY A 28 9.92 -1.21 2.39
C GLY A 28 8.53 -0.58 2.41
N ASN A 29 7.94 -0.43 1.24
CA ASN A 29 6.59 0.07 1.08
C ASN A 29 5.86 -0.76 0.03
N LEU A 30 4.56 -0.94 0.23
CA LEU A 30 3.72 -1.76 -0.66
C LEU A 30 2.44 -1.00 -1.00
N SER A 31 2.02 -1.07 -2.25
CA SER A 31 0.72 -0.55 -2.66
C SER A 31 0.03 -1.50 -3.63
N TRP A 32 -1.30 -1.46 -3.65
CA TRP A 32 -2.14 -2.32 -4.49
C TRP A 32 -3.34 -1.52 -4.99
N ARG A 33 -3.50 -1.47 -6.31
CA ARG A 33 -4.63 -0.79 -6.96
C ARG A 33 -5.88 -1.66 -6.90
N ILE A 34 -7.00 -1.03 -6.50
CA ILE A 34 -8.32 -1.64 -6.61
C ILE A 34 -9.26 -0.57 -7.17
N GLY A 35 -9.58 -0.67 -8.46
CA GLY A 35 -10.37 0.35 -9.12
C GLY A 35 -9.64 1.69 -9.18
N GLU A 36 -10.26 2.73 -8.67
CA GLU A 36 -9.69 4.08 -8.66
C GLU A 36 -8.96 4.41 -7.36
N GLU A 37 -8.91 3.45 -6.44
CA GLU A 37 -8.25 3.61 -5.16
C GLU A 37 -7.05 2.69 -5.04
N ALA A 38 -6.20 2.96 -4.07
CA ALA A 38 -5.07 2.10 -3.76
C ALA A 38 -4.97 1.89 -2.25
N LEU A 39 -4.63 0.67 -1.88
CA LEU A 39 -4.16 0.36 -0.54
C LEU A 39 -2.66 0.65 -0.51
N ILE A 40 -2.19 1.35 0.52
CA ILE A 40 -0.77 1.71 0.67
C ILE A 40 -0.39 1.51 2.12
N SER A 41 0.80 0.94 2.36
CA SER A 41 1.34 0.85 3.71
C SER A 41 1.46 2.25 4.31
N GLY A 42 1.00 2.41 5.56
CA GLY A 42 0.95 3.70 6.23
C GLY A 42 2.31 4.22 6.67
N THR A 43 2.37 5.51 6.96
CA THR A 43 3.61 6.11 7.47
C THR A 43 4.00 5.46 8.79
N GLY A 44 5.29 5.17 8.95
CA GLY A 44 5.81 4.56 10.16
C GLY A 44 5.48 3.08 10.31
N SER A 45 4.82 2.46 9.32
CA SER A 45 4.53 1.04 9.37
C SER A 45 5.75 0.21 8.92
N TRP A 46 5.77 -1.03 9.37
CA TRP A 46 6.77 -2.00 8.97
C TRP A 46 6.05 -3.10 8.20
N VAL A 47 6.35 -3.24 6.91
CA VAL A 47 5.61 -4.14 6.02
C VAL A 47 5.55 -5.58 6.55
N PRO A 48 6.64 -6.18 7.06
CA PRO A 48 6.58 -7.54 7.58
C PRO A 48 5.60 -7.74 8.74
N THR A 49 5.23 -6.68 9.45
CA THR A 49 4.31 -6.75 10.59
C THR A 49 3.13 -5.81 10.43
N LEU A 50 2.82 -5.44 9.18
CA LEU A 50 1.74 -4.48 8.88
C LEU A 50 0.44 -4.92 9.51
N GLY A 51 -0.20 -4.00 10.22
CA GLY A 51 -1.52 -4.19 10.82
C GLY A 51 -2.57 -3.32 10.14
N LYS A 52 -3.83 -3.64 10.39
CA LYS A 52 -4.99 -2.97 9.79
C LYS A 52 -4.97 -1.46 9.99
N GLU A 53 -4.55 -1.01 11.15
CA GLU A 53 -4.54 0.41 11.54
C GLU A 53 -3.49 1.23 10.76
N LYS A 54 -2.60 0.55 10.06
CA LYS A 54 -1.56 1.18 9.27
C LYS A 54 -1.74 0.97 7.76
N VAL A 55 -2.92 0.52 7.34
CA VAL A 55 -3.24 0.41 5.92
C VAL A 55 -4.00 1.66 5.50
N SER A 56 -3.39 2.46 4.63
CA SER A 56 -4.02 3.67 4.08
C SER A 56 -4.76 3.34 2.80
N ILE A 57 -5.93 3.94 2.62
CA ILE A 57 -6.69 3.88 1.36
C ILE A 57 -6.67 5.28 0.77
N CYS A 58 -6.18 5.40 -0.46
CA CYS A 58 -6.06 6.68 -1.14
C CYS A 58 -6.69 6.65 -2.52
N HIS A 59 -7.23 7.78 -2.95
CA HIS A 59 -7.59 7.98 -4.36
C HIS A 59 -6.32 8.08 -5.18
N ILE A 60 -6.22 7.30 -6.25
CA ILE A 60 -5.04 7.31 -7.11
C ILE A 60 -4.89 8.65 -7.82
N ALA A 61 -6.00 9.23 -8.27
CA ALA A 61 -5.99 10.45 -9.07
C ALA A 61 -5.39 11.65 -8.35
N ASN A 62 -5.67 11.81 -7.05
CA ASN A 62 -5.25 13.00 -6.30
C ASN A 62 -4.46 12.68 -5.03
N GLY A 63 -4.29 11.41 -4.69
CA GLY A 63 -3.53 11.00 -3.51
C GLY A 63 -4.22 11.24 -2.17
N THR A 64 -5.50 11.61 -2.17
CA THR A 64 -6.21 11.93 -0.94
C THR A 64 -6.55 10.66 -0.16
N PRO A 65 -6.14 10.54 1.13
CA PRO A 65 -6.55 9.42 1.96
C PRO A 65 -8.05 9.43 2.23
N THR A 66 -8.68 8.27 2.20
CA THR A 66 -10.12 8.16 2.40
C THR A 66 -10.52 7.49 3.71
N ASN A 67 -9.57 6.82 4.39
CA ASN A 67 -9.85 6.12 5.64
C ASN A 67 -9.18 6.75 6.87
N GLY A 68 -8.63 7.95 6.73
CA GLY A 68 -8.02 8.65 7.84
C GLY A 68 -6.63 8.15 8.24
N VAL A 69 -6.11 7.16 7.55
CA VAL A 69 -4.76 6.64 7.82
C VAL A 69 -3.78 7.35 6.89
N LYS A 70 -2.74 7.96 7.46
CA LYS A 70 -1.73 8.66 6.67
C LYS A 70 -0.89 7.65 5.90
N PRO A 71 -0.79 7.79 4.57
CA PRO A 71 0.03 6.88 3.77
C PRO A 71 1.51 7.11 3.99
N SER A 72 2.33 6.14 3.56
CA SER A 72 3.78 6.26 3.57
C SER A 72 4.22 7.57 2.93
N MET A 73 5.36 8.11 3.38
CA MET A 73 5.97 9.29 2.77
C MET A 73 6.32 9.06 1.30
N GLU A 74 6.41 7.81 0.87
CA GLU A 74 6.67 7.46 -0.52
C GLU A 74 5.39 7.26 -1.34
N SER A 75 4.23 7.61 -0.78
CA SER A 75 2.95 7.45 -1.47
C SER A 75 2.90 8.18 -2.81
N THR A 76 3.54 9.34 -2.92
CA THR A 76 3.61 10.09 -4.18
C THR A 76 4.28 9.26 -5.28
N PHE A 77 5.34 8.55 -4.95
CA PHE A 77 6.04 7.66 -5.87
C PHE A 77 5.14 6.50 -6.30
N HIS A 78 4.50 5.82 -5.34
CA HIS A 78 3.59 4.71 -5.62
C HIS A 78 2.42 5.16 -6.50
N LEU A 79 1.75 6.23 -6.10
CA LEU A 79 0.59 6.73 -6.85
C LEU A 79 0.99 7.24 -8.23
N GLY A 80 2.18 7.83 -8.34
CA GLY A 80 2.72 8.26 -9.63
C GLY A 80 2.87 7.09 -10.60
N ILE A 81 3.43 5.98 -10.15
CA ILE A 81 3.56 4.78 -10.98
C ILE A 81 2.18 4.25 -11.37
N LEU A 82 1.26 4.17 -10.41
CA LEU A 82 -0.08 3.65 -10.68
C LEU A 82 -0.85 4.52 -11.68
N ARG A 83 -0.65 5.84 -11.66
CA ARG A 83 -1.27 6.75 -12.63
C ARG A 83 -0.69 6.59 -14.03
N GLU A 84 0.63 6.52 -14.11
CA GLU A 84 1.34 6.46 -15.39
C GLU A 84 1.27 5.08 -16.05
N ARG A 85 1.09 4.05 -15.25
CA ARG A 85 1.10 2.66 -15.71
C ARG A 85 -0.21 1.98 -15.36
N PRO A 86 -1.28 2.15 -16.17
CA PRO A 86 -2.57 1.51 -15.90
C PRO A 86 -2.51 -0.02 -15.89
N ASP A 87 -1.46 -0.60 -16.47
CA ASP A 87 -1.22 -2.04 -16.49
C ASP A 87 -0.60 -2.56 -15.19
N VAL A 88 -0.14 -1.66 -14.31
CA VAL A 88 0.47 -2.03 -13.04
C VAL A 88 -0.56 -1.93 -11.92
N ASN A 89 -0.69 -2.98 -11.13
CA ASN A 89 -1.63 -3.02 -10.01
C ASN A 89 -0.96 -3.08 -8.65
N VAL A 90 0.31 -3.48 -8.59
CA VAL A 90 1.07 -3.60 -7.34
C VAL A 90 2.41 -2.91 -7.50
N VAL A 91 2.80 -2.13 -6.50
CA VAL A 91 4.14 -1.53 -6.44
C VAL A 91 4.79 -1.94 -5.13
N LEU A 92 5.97 -2.50 -5.22
CA LEU A 92 6.79 -2.88 -4.07
C LEU A 92 8.09 -2.08 -4.14
N HIS A 93 8.36 -1.33 -3.09
CA HIS A 93 9.57 -0.49 -3.04
C HIS A 93 10.40 -0.81 -1.81
#